data_3f5f88b72915ebb49a87e498a60ee8fc
#
_entry.id   3f5f88b72915ebb49a87e498a60ee8fc
#
_cell.length_a   1.000
_cell.length_b   1.000
_cell.length_c   1.000
_cell.angle_alpha   90.00
_cell.angle_beta   90.00
_cell.angle_gamma   90.00
#
_symmetry.space_group_name_H-M   'P 1'
#
loop_
_entity.id
_entity.type
_entity.pdbx_description
1 polymer ?
#
loop_
_entity_poly.entity_id
_entity_poly.type
_entity_poly.pdbx_seq_one_letter_code
_entity_poly.pdbx_strand_id
1 'polypeptide(L)'
;MRKTKEIFKPRYYKHIDKIVNIKDVESKIKNKEFVINHGFYPFLSYTIKFKKFSKEINEDTNHHWKVKDRPIKYAAHIDRCIYQWYSYNLNNYYNKYCEKNDLNNSAIAYRTCLKGKTNIDFAAIAINFIKKCNSCYILVSDFSSFFDFISHDKLKYNMCKVMNIEKLEDDWYKVFKSMTKYSYIERYDIEEFLINNGIETKESIKTINSLFDNICWKDAKKKLRNKINVNKDGFGIPQGSPLSGVLANVYMVDFDIKANNYAKSKNGLYMRYSDDLIMIIPKSKVLSINELWNELSNIKMEYQTLKMNINKTSGYLYENNQVTSLHEQIDGMQNGGNFISYLGFSFDGKYIKFRDKTLTKFFYKLYRKIDSMVLREKYRIQKRKKRHTKIDKHRILKSLKSSQGESRKFIDYVNRARKIFPNEKYIVNFRKNIKRKVFERFEKENKRINDIK
;
A
#
# COMPACT_ATOMS: atom_id res chain seq x y z
N MET A 1 20.64 10.86 -18.09
CA MET A 1 19.20 11.29 -18.11
C MET A 1 18.19 10.18 -17.85
N ARG A 2 18.21 8.97 -18.50
CA ARG A 2 17.26 7.89 -18.20
C ARG A 2 17.32 7.44 -16.74
N LYS A 3 18.51 7.23 -16.17
CA LYS A 3 18.72 6.77 -14.78
C LYS A 3 18.17 7.76 -13.75
N THR A 4 18.35 9.06 -13.97
CA THR A 4 17.82 10.13 -13.10
C THR A 4 16.29 10.12 -13.04
N LYS A 5 15.60 9.96 -14.19
CA LYS A 5 14.13 9.88 -14.26
C LYS A 5 13.56 8.62 -13.62
N GLU A 6 14.33 7.54 -13.53
CA GLU A 6 13.92 6.32 -12.83
C GLU A 6 13.98 6.46 -11.31
N ILE A 7 14.98 7.20 -10.80
CA ILE A 7 15.17 7.43 -9.35
C ILE A 7 14.19 8.49 -8.86
N PHE A 8 14.17 9.64 -9.54
CA PHE A 8 13.43 10.82 -9.10
C PHE A 8 12.07 10.93 -9.80
N LYS A 9 11.02 10.49 -9.11
CA LYS A 9 9.64 10.59 -9.60
C LYS A 9 9.02 11.88 -9.06
N PRO A 10 8.68 12.87 -9.90
CA PRO A 10 8.07 14.11 -9.44
C PRO A 10 6.71 13.83 -8.78
N ARG A 11 6.37 14.64 -7.78
CA ARG A 11 5.06 14.68 -7.15
C ARG A 11 4.62 16.14 -7.02
N TYR A 12 3.37 16.36 -7.33
CA TYR A 12 2.76 17.69 -7.31
C TYR A 12 1.80 17.78 -6.12
N TYR A 13 2.34 18.07 -4.95
CA TYR A 13 1.58 18.36 -3.73
C TYR A 13 2.16 19.64 -3.10
N LYS A 14 1.39 20.29 -2.26
CA LYS A 14 1.84 21.47 -1.54
C LYS A 14 2.53 21.06 -0.26
N HIS A 15 3.67 21.69 0.00
CA HIS A 15 4.45 21.47 1.20
C HIS A 15 5.03 22.83 1.68
N ILE A 16 5.86 22.78 2.73
CA ILE A 16 6.55 23.93 3.29
C ILE A 16 7.50 24.55 2.25
N ASP A 17 8.20 23.71 1.49
CA ASP A 17 9.08 24.11 0.40
C ASP A 17 8.37 24.13 -0.97
N LYS A 18 9.00 24.81 -1.93
CA LYS A 18 8.55 24.81 -3.33
C LYS A 18 8.90 23.50 -4.03
N ILE A 19 8.15 23.19 -5.08
CA ILE A 19 8.46 22.05 -5.96
C ILE A 19 9.84 22.28 -6.56
N VAL A 20 10.73 21.32 -6.32
CA VAL A 20 12.09 21.38 -6.85
C VAL A 20 12.19 20.72 -8.23
N ASN A 21 12.93 21.35 -9.13
CA ASN A 21 13.33 20.71 -10.37
C ASN A 21 14.55 19.84 -10.07
N ILE A 22 14.45 18.56 -10.39
CA ILE A 22 15.53 17.62 -10.06
C ILE A 22 16.87 17.96 -10.70
N LYS A 23 16.87 18.60 -11.87
CA LYS A 23 18.11 19.01 -12.54
C LYS A 23 18.93 19.97 -11.70
N ASP A 24 18.25 20.85 -10.94
CA ASP A 24 18.89 21.93 -10.18
C ASP A 24 19.41 21.45 -8.81
N VAL A 25 18.93 20.30 -8.34
CA VAL A 25 19.25 19.78 -7.01
C VAL A 25 19.96 18.43 -7.02
N GLU A 26 20.06 17.75 -8.16
CA GLU A 26 20.61 16.39 -8.27
C GLU A 26 22.05 16.30 -7.73
N SER A 27 22.91 17.26 -8.07
CA SER A 27 24.30 17.31 -7.57
C SER A 27 24.33 17.49 -6.05
N LYS A 28 23.50 18.38 -5.52
CA LYS A 28 23.41 18.66 -4.08
C LYS A 28 22.98 17.43 -3.29
N ILE A 29 21.90 16.74 -3.71
CA ILE A 29 21.37 15.59 -2.98
C ILE A 29 22.29 14.35 -3.05
N LYS A 30 23.23 14.30 -4.01
CA LYS A 30 24.26 13.27 -4.10
C LYS A 30 25.52 13.63 -3.30
N ASN A 31 25.68 14.87 -2.89
CA ASN A 31 26.80 15.33 -2.08
C ASN A 31 26.55 14.96 -0.60
N LYS A 32 27.45 14.15 -0.03
CA LYS A 32 27.34 13.69 1.37
C LYS A 32 27.38 14.85 2.34
N GLU A 33 28.27 15.81 2.14
CA GLU A 33 28.43 16.99 3.02
C GLU A 33 27.16 17.85 3.04
N PHE A 34 26.53 18.05 1.87
CA PHE A 34 25.23 18.72 1.82
C PHE A 34 24.18 18.00 2.66
N VAL A 35 24.11 16.67 2.57
CA VAL A 35 23.12 15.88 3.33
C VAL A 35 23.40 15.90 4.82
N ILE A 36 24.66 15.83 5.25
CA ILE A 36 25.07 15.94 6.67
C ILE A 36 24.62 17.26 7.26
N ASN A 37 24.80 18.37 6.53
CA ASN A 37 24.45 19.72 6.99
C ASN A 37 22.97 20.07 6.73
N HIS A 38 22.21 19.25 6.00
CA HIS A 38 20.83 19.53 5.65
C HIS A 38 19.90 19.51 6.87
N GLY A 39 19.09 20.56 7.01
CA GLY A 39 18.03 20.65 8.00
C GLY A 39 16.72 20.08 7.45
N PHE A 40 16.38 18.85 7.78
CA PHE A 40 15.13 18.24 7.35
C PHE A 40 13.90 18.99 7.86
N TYR A 41 12.92 19.19 6.99
CA TYR A 41 11.63 19.76 7.34
C TYR A 41 10.77 18.76 8.13
N PRO A 42 9.82 19.23 8.96
CA PRO A 42 8.82 18.34 9.50
C PRO A 42 7.99 17.73 8.39
N PHE A 43 7.64 16.45 8.53
CA PHE A 43 6.67 15.82 7.66
C PHE A 43 5.31 16.49 7.82
N LEU A 44 4.54 16.61 6.73
CA LEU A 44 3.14 16.97 6.83
C LEU A 44 2.31 15.71 7.03
N SER A 45 1.54 15.70 8.11
CA SER A 45 0.67 14.60 8.48
C SER A 45 -0.77 14.88 8.10
N TYR A 46 -1.46 13.87 7.58
CA TYR A 46 -2.91 13.88 7.41
C TYR A 46 -3.44 12.46 7.51
N THR A 47 -4.67 12.34 8.02
CA THR A 47 -5.29 11.03 8.21
C THR A 47 -6.25 10.70 7.09
N ILE A 48 -6.02 9.57 6.41
CA ILE A 48 -6.98 9.02 5.46
C ILE A 48 -7.95 8.13 6.22
N LYS A 49 -9.23 8.52 6.24
CA LYS A 49 -10.31 7.76 6.86
C LYS A 49 -10.92 6.78 5.86
N PHE A 50 -10.89 5.49 6.18
CA PHE A 50 -11.50 4.44 5.39
C PHE A 50 -12.70 3.87 6.14
N LYS A 51 -13.89 3.97 5.53
CA LYS A 51 -15.06 3.26 6.02
C LYS A 51 -14.93 1.77 5.65
N LYS A 52 -14.99 0.90 6.65
CA LYS A 52 -14.97 -0.56 6.49
C LYS A 52 -16.27 -1.12 7.03
N PHE A 53 -16.97 -1.91 6.23
CA PHE A 53 -18.14 -2.65 6.70
C PHE A 53 -17.73 -3.62 7.79
N SER A 54 -18.49 -3.66 8.89
CA SER A 54 -18.37 -4.63 9.98
C SER A 54 -19.69 -5.39 10.07
N LYS A 55 -19.65 -6.66 10.45
CA LYS A 55 -20.87 -7.43 10.76
C LYS A 55 -21.52 -6.93 12.06
N GLU A 56 -20.71 -6.40 12.97
CA GLU A 56 -21.15 -5.80 14.22
C GLU A 56 -21.60 -4.36 13.97
N ILE A 57 -22.66 -3.95 14.61
CA ILE A 57 -23.11 -2.56 14.61
C ILE A 57 -22.14 -1.77 15.49
N ASN A 58 -21.71 -0.63 15.03
CA ASN A 58 -20.93 0.30 15.83
C ASN A 58 -21.90 1.02 16.78
N GLU A 59 -21.77 0.81 18.08
CA GLU A 59 -22.64 1.35 19.12
C GLU A 59 -22.69 2.88 19.11
N ASP A 60 -21.56 3.55 18.81
CA ASP A 60 -21.47 5.01 18.75
C ASP A 60 -22.22 5.63 17.56
N THR A 61 -22.39 4.90 16.46
CA THR A 61 -22.94 5.47 15.20
C THR A 61 -24.21 4.77 14.72
N ASN A 62 -24.61 3.69 15.38
CA ASN A 62 -25.71 2.79 14.98
C ASN A 62 -25.62 2.31 13.52
N HIS A 63 -24.38 2.16 12.99
CA HIS A 63 -24.11 1.75 11.63
C HIS A 63 -23.11 0.59 11.56
N HIS A 64 -23.23 -0.25 10.54
CA HIS A 64 -22.28 -1.33 10.21
C HIS A 64 -20.92 -0.84 9.64
N TRP A 65 -20.50 0.40 9.95
CA TRP A 65 -19.25 0.95 9.44
C TRP A 65 -18.26 1.21 10.57
N LYS A 66 -17.11 0.52 10.50
CA LYS A 66 -15.93 0.89 11.31
C LYS A 66 -15.05 1.83 10.48
N VAL A 67 -14.63 2.94 11.05
CA VAL A 67 -13.66 3.84 10.43
C VAL A 67 -12.26 3.34 10.77
N LYS A 68 -11.45 3.12 9.74
CA LYS A 68 -10.01 2.84 9.92
C LYS A 68 -9.24 4.08 9.53
N ASP A 69 -8.55 4.65 10.48
CA ASP A 69 -7.66 5.77 10.30
C ASP A 69 -6.27 5.30 9.86
N ARG A 70 -5.71 5.97 8.86
CA ARG A 70 -4.34 5.76 8.40
C ARG A 70 -3.62 7.10 8.34
N PRO A 71 -2.77 7.41 9.32
CA PRO A 71 -1.95 8.60 9.27
C PRO A 71 -0.90 8.46 8.16
N ILE A 72 -0.85 9.43 7.27
CA ILE A 72 0.16 9.50 6.20
C ILE A 72 1.04 10.72 6.46
N LYS A 73 2.34 10.50 6.44
CA LYS A 73 3.35 11.53 6.62
C LYS A 73 4.14 11.69 5.32
N TYR A 74 4.04 12.86 4.67
CA TYR A 74 4.75 13.12 3.42
C TYR A 74 5.81 14.20 3.60
N ALA A 75 6.95 14.00 2.95
CA ALA A 75 8.14 14.82 3.12
C ALA A 75 8.09 16.08 2.24
N ALA A 76 8.82 17.11 2.61
CA ALA A 76 9.15 18.25 1.77
C ALA A 76 9.81 17.81 0.46
N HIS A 77 9.74 18.63 -0.58
CA HIS A 77 10.19 18.23 -1.92
C HIS A 77 11.67 17.93 -1.98
N ILE A 78 12.50 18.76 -1.34
CA ILE A 78 13.96 18.53 -1.27
C ILE A 78 14.27 17.27 -0.44
N ASP A 79 13.65 17.12 0.72
CA ASP A 79 13.83 15.96 1.60
C ASP A 79 13.40 14.66 0.89
N ARG A 80 12.29 14.75 0.15
CA ARG A 80 11.81 13.62 -0.66
C ARG A 80 12.82 13.21 -1.72
N CYS A 81 13.52 14.17 -2.36
CA CYS A 81 14.57 13.86 -3.31
C CYS A 81 15.76 13.17 -2.63
N ILE A 82 16.16 13.63 -1.43
CA ILE A 82 17.17 12.96 -0.61
C ILE A 82 16.71 11.54 -0.29
N TYR A 83 15.51 11.35 0.23
CA TYR A 83 14.97 10.03 0.54
C TYR A 83 14.86 9.11 -0.68
N GLN A 84 14.58 9.64 -1.88
CA GLN A 84 14.59 8.84 -3.11
C GLN A 84 16.00 8.38 -3.49
N TRP A 85 17.01 9.22 -3.34
CA TRP A 85 18.40 8.89 -3.60
C TRP A 85 18.89 7.80 -2.64
N TYR A 86 18.68 7.97 -1.34
CA TYR A 86 19.08 6.98 -0.33
C TYR A 86 18.26 5.69 -0.44
N SER A 87 16.98 5.78 -0.79
CA SER A 87 16.14 4.60 -1.09
C SER A 87 16.67 3.80 -2.26
N TYR A 88 17.10 4.46 -3.33
CA TYR A 88 17.69 3.81 -4.49
C TYR A 88 18.99 3.08 -4.12
N ASN A 89 19.88 3.73 -3.39
CA ASN A 89 21.15 3.14 -2.98
C ASN A 89 20.96 1.98 -2.00
N LEU A 90 20.12 2.16 -0.97
CA LEU A 90 19.81 1.11 -0.01
C LEU A 90 19.15 -0.11 -0.69
N ASN A 91 18.28 0.13 -1.67
CA ASN A 91 17.65 -0.94 -2.43
C ASN A 91 18.68 -1.75 -3.26
N ASN A 92 19.74 -1.11 -3.76
CA ASN A 92 20.83 -1.82 -4.44
C ASN A 92 21.61 -2.73 -3.47
N TYR A 93 21.95 -2.26 -2.27
CA TYR A 93 22.55 -3.08 -1.23
C TYR A 93 21.64 -4.24 -0.83
N TYR A 94 20.37 -3.93 -0.58
CA TYR A 94 19.37 -4.92 -0.20
C TYR A 94 19.17 -5.99 -1.28
N ASN A 95 19.14 -5.63 -2.55
CA ASN A 95 19.01 -6.59 -3.64
C ASN A 95 20.19 -7.55 -3.73
N LYS A 96 21.43 -7.05 -3.57
CA LYS A 96 22.65 -7.89 -3.50
C LYS A 96 22.60 -8.80 -2.28
N TYR A 97 22.17 -8.28 -1.14
CA TYR A 97 22.01 -9.07 0.08
C TYR A 97 20.98 -10.19 -0.09
N CYS A 98 19.83 -9.90 -0.70
CA CYS A 98 18.81 -10.91 -1.00
C CYS A 98 19.30 -11.98 -1.97
N GLU A 99 20.10 -11.62 -2.97
CA GLU A 99 20.71 -12.58 -3.90
C GLU A 99 21.64 -13.52 -3.18
N LYS A 100 22.57 -12.97 -2.36
CA LYS A 100 23.53 -13.75 -1.57
C LYS A 100 22.86 -14.71 -0.57
N ASN A 101 21.70 -14.34 -0.02
CA ASN A 101 20.99 -15.12 1.00
C ASN A 101 19.74 -15.85 0.45
N ASP A 102 19.63 -15.99 -0.87
CA ASP A 102 18.54 -16.70 -1.56
C ASP A 102 17.12 -16.23 -1.16
N LEU A 103 16.96 -14.91 -0.98
CA LEU A 103 15.70 -14.26 -0.64
C LEU A 103 14.96 -13.68 -1.85
N ASN A 104 15.41 -13.96 -3.08
CA ASN A 104 14.87 -13.32 -4.28
C ASN A 104 13.37 -13.61 -4.52
N ASN A 105 12.91 -14.78 -4.09
CA ASN A 105 11.51 -15.18 -4.21
C ASN A 105 10.70 -14.99 -2.91
N SER A 106 11.34 -14.61 -1.82
CA SER A 106 10.73 -14.53 -0.48
C SER A 106 10.34 -13.11 -0.12
N ALA A 107 11.28 -12.17 -0.13
CA ALA A 107 11.02 -10.76 0.14
C ALA A 107 10.78 -10.02 -1.19
N ILE A 108 9.54 -9.78 -1.56
CA ILE A 108 9.15 -9.43 -2.93
C ILE A 108 8.63 -8.01 -3.12
N ALA A 109 8.21 -7.30 -2.06
CA ALA A 109 7.74 -5.91 -2.14
C ALA A 109 8.90 -4.91 -2.25
N TYR A 110 8.65 -3.75 -2.85
CA TYR A 110 9.54 -2.58 -2.89
C TYR A 110 10.93 -2.81 -3.51
N ARG A 111 11.15 -3.90 -4.25
CA ARG A 111 12.44 -4.25 -4.85
C ARG A 111 12.56 -3.74 -6.28
N THR A 112 13.65 -3.03 -6.56
CA THR A 112 13.90 -2.45 -7.90
C THR A 112 14.39 -3.47 -8.91
N CYS A 113 15.01 -4.58 -8.48
CA CYS A 113 15.47 -5.66 -9.37
C CYS A 113 14.33 -6.50 -9.95
N LEU A 114 13.15 -6.52 -9.27
CA LEU A 114 11.95 -7.23 -9.72
C LEU A 114 11.10 -6.37 -10.68
N LYS A 115 11.78 -5.61 -11.58
CA LYS A 115 11.10 -4.75 -12.58
C LYS A 115 10.08 -5.55 -13.38
N GLY A 116 8.92 -4.94 -13.56
CA GLY A 116 7.84 -5.54 -14.32
C GLY A 116 6.96 -6.53 -13.54
N LYS A 117 7.40 -7.09 -12.40
CA LYS A 117 6.56 -7.92 -11.54
C LYS A 117 5.68 -7.06 -10.62
N THR A 118 4.49 -7.54 -10.34
CA THR A 118 3.51 -6.90 -9.45
C THR A 118 2.93 -7.93 -8.49
N ASN A 119 2.05 -7.49 -7.60
CA ASN A 119 1.29 -8.39 -6.72
C ASN A 119 0.58 -9.52 -7.48
N ILE A 120 0.21 -9.32 -8.76
CA ILE A 120 -0.44 -10.35 -9.58
C ILE A 120 0.52 -11.51 -9.85
N ASP A 121 1.76 -11.20 -10.24
CA ASP A 121 2.80 -12.19 -10.55
C ASP A 121 3.14 -13.01 -9.31
N PHE A 122 3.23 -12.35 -8.15
CA PHE A 122 3.54 -13.01 -6.88
C PHE A 122 2.36 -13.86 -6.36
N ALA A 123 1.12 -13.40 -6.53
CA ALA A 123 -0.05 -14.23 -6.25
C ALA A 123 -0.07 -15.49 -7.12
N ALA A 124 0.30 -15.37 -8.41
CA ALA A 124 0.40 -16.51 -9.31
C ALA A 124 1.48 -17.51 -8.87
N ILE A 125 2.65 -17.04 -8.42
CA ILE A 125 3.70 -17.92 -7.90
C ILE A 125 3.18 -18.74 -6.71
N ALA A 126 2.54 -18.08 -5.72
CA ALA A 126 2.00 -18.76 -4.55
C ALA A 126 0.91 -19.78 -4.92
N ILE A 127 -0.06 -19.39 -5.75
CA ILE A 127 -1.16 -20.27 -6.14
C ILE A 127 -0.68 -21.46 -6.99
N ASN A 128 0.27 -21.23 -7.91
CA ASN A 128 0.85 -22.30 -8.71
C ASN A 128 1.63 -23.29 -7.85
N PHE A 129 2.34 -22.79 -6.81
CA PHE A 129 3.02 -23.65 -5.86
C PHE A 129 2.02 -24.52 -5.07
N ILE A 130 0.90 -23.94 -4.58
CA ILE A 130 -0.17 -24.68 -3.91
C ILE A 130 -0.69 -25.80 -4.82
N LYS A 131 -1.04 -25.47 -6.08
CA LYS A 131 -1.53 -26.46 -7.06
C LYS A 131 -0.52 -27.57 -7.31
N LYS A 132 0.79 -27.23 -7.35
CA LYS A 132 1.88 -28.23 -7.56
C LYS A 132 2.08 -29.17 -6.37
N CYS A 133 1.81 -28.69 -5.14
CA CYS A 133 1.97 -29.52 -3.94
C CYS A 133 0.92 -30.64 -3.82
N ASN A 134 -0.23 -30.54 -4.51
CA ASN A 134 -1.38 -31.42 -4.42
C ASN A 134 -2.04 -31.49 -3.02
N SER A 135 -1.25 -31.52 -1.94
CA SER A 135 -1.70 -31.46 -0.54
C SER A 135 -0.70 -30.64 0.28
N CYS A 136 -1.16 -29.53 0.89
CA CYS A 136 -0.30 -28.64 1.69
C CYS A 136 -1.09 -27.85 2.73
N TYR A 137 -0.39 -27.50 3.83
CA TYR A 137 -0.83 -26.50 4.77
C TYR A 137 -0.41 -25.10 4.29
N ILE A 138 -1.29 -24.14 4.45
CA ILE A 138 -1.07 -22.74 4.05
C ILE A 138 -1.39 -21.82 5.23
N LEU A 139 -0.45 -20.99 5.62
CA LEU A 139 -0.62 -19.95 6.62
C LEU A 139 -0.48 -18.59 5.96
N VAL A 140 -1.52 -17.75 6.07
CA VAL A 140 -1.52 -16.35 5.63
C VAL A 140 -1.62 -15.46 6.85
N SER A 141 -0.73 -14.50 7.02
CA SER A 141 -0.69 -13.61 8.16
C SER A 141 -0.33 -12.17 7.78
N ASP A 142 -0.56 -11.23 8.70
CA ASP A 142 -0.35 -9.78 8.54
C ASP A 142 0.25 -9.22 9.83
N PHE A 143 1.22 -8.30 9.71
CA PHE A 143 1.73 -7.52 10.84
C PHE A 143 0.85 -6.31 11.08
N SER A 144 0.38 -6.14 12.32
CA SER A 144 -0.42 -4.97 12.71
C SER A 144 0.44 -3.72 12.79
N SER A 145 -0.02 -2.61 12.17
CA SER A 145 0.66 -1.30 12.23
C SER A 145 2.16 -1.39 11.95
N PHE A 146 2.53 -2.18 10.95
CA PHE A 146 3.90 -2.61 10.67
C PHE A 146 4.93 -1.48 10.72
N PHE A 147 4.67 -0.36 10.03
CA PHE A 147 5.58 0.79 9.99
C PHE A 147 5.71 1.51 11.34
N ASP A 148 4.68 1.44 12.18
CA ASP A 148 4.64 2.12 13.47
C ASP A 148 5.46 1.38 14.54
N PHE A 149 5.79 0.09 14.32
CA PHE A 149 6.47 -0.77 15.29
C PHE A 149 7.86 -1.26 14.83
N ILE A 150 8.46 -0.64 13.82
CA ILE A 150 9.83 -0.92 13.40
C ILE A 150 10.81 -0.39 14.46
N SER A 151 11.51 -1.28 15.18
CA SER A 151 12.55 -0.93 16.16
C SER A 151 13.73 -0.21 15.48
N HIS A 152 14.15 0.92 16.05
CA HIS A 152 15.25 1.72 15.48
C HIS A 152 16.59 1.01 15.60
N ASP A 153 16.86 0.35 16.72
CA ASP A 153 18.13 -0.34 16.96
C ASP A 153 18.29 -1.54 16.04
N LYS A 154 17.25 -2.39 15.94
CA LYS A 154 17.25 -3.52 15.00
C LYS A 154 17.36 -3.05 13.55
N LEU A 155 16.66 -1.96 13.19
CA LEU A 155 16.76 -1.37 11.85
C LEU A 155 18.18 -0.89 11.56
N LYS A 156 18.81 -0.16 12.50
CA LYS A 156 20.19 0.32 12.34
C LYS A 156 21.17 -0.85 12.17
N TYR A 157 21.03 -1.85 13.03
CA TYR A 157 21.86 -3.08 12.95
C TYR A 157 21.71 -3.76 11.57
N ASN A 158 20.49 -3.95 11.12
CA ASN A 158 20.21 -4.58 9.83
C ASN A 158 20.64 -3.70 8.63
N MET A 159 20.60 -2.38 8.75
CA MET A 159 21.16 -1.49 7.71
C MET A 159 22.66 -1.73 7.57
N CYS A 160 23.42 -1.73 8.68
CA CYS A 160 24.86 -2.01 8.67
C CYS A 160 25.15 -3.40 8.06
N LYS A 161 24.40 -4.41 8.48
CA LYS A 161 24.51 -5.79 7.97
C LYS A 161 24.27 -5.88 6.45
N VAL A 162 23.20 -5.26 5.95
CA VAL A 162 22.86 -5.26 4.51
C VAL A 162 23.86 -4.47 3.68
N MET A 163 24.37 -3.37 4.22
CA MET A 163 25.39 -2.55 3.56
C MET A 163 26.81 -3.11 3.71
N ASN A 164 27.00 -4.13 4.55
CA ASN A 164 28.29 -4.72 4.90
C ASN A 164 29.29 -3.71 5.45
N ILE A 165 28.87 -2.94 6.45
CA ILE A 165 29.64 -1.92 7.16
C ILE A 165 29.45 -2.09 8.67
N GLU A 166 30.44 -1.69 9.46
CA GLU A 166 30.37 -1.77 10.91
C GLU A 166 29.46 -0.69 11.52
N LYS A 167 29.50 0.49 10.94
CA LYS A 167 28.77 1.67 11.42
C LYS A 167 28.29 2.51 10.22
N LEU A 168 27.09 3.10 10.35
CA LEU A 168 26.58 4.02 9.33
C LEU A 168 27.49 5.25 9.20
N GLU A 169 27.86 5.59 7.96
CA GLU A 169 28.51 6.85 7.64
C GLU A 169 27.62 8.04 8.02
N ASP A 170 28.20 9.22 8.21
CA ASP A 170 27.50 10.37 8.79
C ASP A 170 26.28 10.83 7.95
N ASP A 171 26.36 10.78 6.63
CA ASP A 171 25.26 11.07 5.73
C ASP A 171 24.12 10.03 5.88
N TRP A 172 24.46 8.73 5.93
CA TRP A 172 23.50 7.65 6.18
C TRP A 172 22.88 7.75 7.57
N TYR A 173 23.70 8.07 8.58
CA TYR A 173 23.21 8.26 9.94
C TYR A 173 22.27 9.46 10.04
N LYS A 174 22.58 10.56 9.35
CA LYS A 174 21.73 11.74 9.27
C LYS A 174 20.36 11.42 8.67
N VAL A 175 20.35 10.68 7.54
CA VAL A 175 19.10 10.23 6.90
C VAL A 175 18.35 9.22 7.78
N PHE A 176 19.03 8.26 8.39
CA PHE A 176 18.45 7.33 9.35
C PHE A 176 17.78 8.08 10.51
N LYS A 177 18.47 9.05 11.11
CA LYS A 177 17.92 9.87 12.19
C LYS A 177 16.70 10.67 11.76
N SER A 178 16.69 11.21 10.54
CA SER A 178 15.54 11.95 10.01
C SER A 178 14.31 11.06 9.77
N MET A 179 14.49 9.75 9.60
CA MET A 179 13.41 8.77 9.41
C MET A 179 12.96 8.11 10.73
N THR A 180 13.79 8.09 11.76
CA THR A 180 13.50 7.45 13.05
C THR A 180 13.08 8.48 14.12
N LYS A 181 13.78 9.58 14.23
CA LYS A 181 13.45 10.72 15.11
C LYS A 181 12.79 11.86 14.31
N TYR A 182 11.90 11.48 13.38
CA TYR A 182 11.24 12.45 12.50
C TYR A 182 10.34 13.41 13.28
N SER A 183 10.30 14.65 12.82
CA SER A 183 9.28 15.61 13.26
C SER A 183 8.12 15.66 12.25
N TYR A 184 6.94 15.96 12.74
CA TYR A 184 5.76 16.13 11.89
C TYR A 184 4.81 17.18 12.45
N ILE A 185 4.02 17.76 11.56
CA ILE A 185 2.95 18.69 11.89
C ILE A 185 1.69 18.28 11.13
N GLU A 186 0.55 18.39 11.79
CA GLU A 186 -0.72 18.11 11.11
C GLU A 186 -0.99 19.18 10.06
N ARG A 187 -1.41 18.73 8.89
CA ARG A 187 -1.72 19.64 7.77
C ARG A 187 -2.79 20.64 8.15
N TYR A 188 -3.74 20.25 8.99
CA TYR A 188 -4.78 21.14 9.52
C TYR A 188 -4.20 22.33 10.28
N ASP A 189 -3.24 22.09 11.17
CA ASP A 189 -2.59 23.16 11.97
C ASP A 189 -1.89 24.20 11.08
N ILE A 190 -1.29 23.74 9.96
CA ILE A 190 -0.69 24.68 8.99
C ILE A 190 -1.78 25.46 8.23
N GLU A 191 -2.83 24.78 7.78
CA GLU A 191 -3.93 25.45 7.08
C GLU A 191 -4.61 26.52 7.97
N GLU A 192 -4.81 26.22 9.25
CA GLU A 192 -5.33 27.16 10.25
C GLU A 192 -4.38 28.35 10.45
N PHE A 193 -3.07 28.08 10.61
CA PHE A 193 -2.06 29.12 10.74
C PHE A 193 -2.05 30.06 9.53
N LEU A 194 -2.13 29.53 8.31
CA LEU A 194 -2.12 30.32 7.10
C LEU A 194 -3.36 31.21 6.98
N ILE A 195 -4.53 30.70 7.35
CA ILE A 195 -5.79 31.47 7.38
C ILE A 195 -5.67 32.65 8.36
N ASN A 196 -5.14 32.38 9.56
CA ASN A 196 -4.97 33.39 10.61
C ASN A 196 -3.89 34.46 10.27
N ASN A 197 -3.07 34.23 9.24
CA ASN A 197 -2.00 35.14 8.79
C ASN A 197 -2.24 35.67 7.36
N GLY A 198 -3.51 35.84 6.95
CA GLY A 198 -3.88 36.61 5.75
C GLY A 198 -4.18 35.79 4.48
N ILE A 199 -4.28 34.46 4.58
CA ILE A 199 -4.79 33.63 3.48
C ILE A 199 -6.29 33.36 3.71
N GLU A 200 -7.13 34.12 3.02
CA GLU A 200 -8.56 34.25 3.30
C GLU A 200 -9.38 32.95 3.20
N THR A 201 -8.99 31.98 2.38
CA THR A 201 -9.79 30.77 2.18
C THR A 201 -8.96 29.52 1.88
N LYS A 202 -9.54 28.32 2.16
CA LYS A 202 -8.95 27.03 1.70
C LYS A 202 -8.80 26.93 0.17
N GLU A 203 -9.54 27.73 -0.58
CA GLU A 203 -9.43 27.78 -2.04
C GLU A 203 -8.21 28.58 -2.48
N SER A 204 -7.86 29.65 -1.79
CA SER A 204 -6.63 30.42 -1.99
C SER A 204 -5.39 29.58 -1.76
N ILE A 205 -5.41 28.65 -0.79
CA ILE A 205 -4.32 27.67 -0.58
C ILE A 205 -4.09 26.79 -1.82
N LYS A 206 -5.10 26.58 -2.66
CA LYS A 206 -4.94 25.76 -3.88
C LYS A 206 -4.17 26.48 -4.99
N THR A 207 -4.09 27.78 -4.95
CA THR A 207 -3.45 28.61 -6.00
C THR A 207 -1.99 28.90 -5.77
N ILE A 208 -1.50 28.84 -4.52
CA ILE A 208 -0.09 29.11 -4.16
C ILE A 208 0.83 27.93 -4.55
N ASN A 209 2.10 28.20 -4.87
CA ASN A 209 3.08 27.18 -5.28
C ASN A 209 3.62 26.37 -4.10
N SER A 210 3.78 26.98 -2.94
CA SER A 210 4.06 26.31 -1.67
C SER A 210 3.13 26.83 -0.57
N LEU A 211 3.07 26.15 0.58
CA LEU A 211 2.26 26.61 1.71
C LEU A 211 2.81 27.90 2.33
N PHE A 212 4.11 28.20 2.12
CA PHE A 212 4.81 29.34 2.68
C PHE A 212 5.43 30.24 1.60
N ASP A 213 4.72 30.49 0.48
CA ASP A 213 5.21 31.40 -0.57
C ASP A 213 5.38 32.84 -0.08
N ASN A 214 4.47 33.31 0.77
CA ASN A 214 4.41 34.69 1.25
C ASN A 214 4.85 34.85 2.72
N ILE A 215 5.14 33.78 3.43
CA ILE A 215 5.54 33.78 4.83
C ILE A 215 6.83 32.99 4.96
N CYS A 216 7.84 33.59 5.61
CA CYS A 216 9.09 32.90 5.85
C CYS A 216 8.88 31.70 6.79
N TRP A 217 9.25 30.49 6.34
CA TRP A 217 9.12 29.28 7.15
C TRP A 217 9.87 29.38 8.49
N LYS A 218 11.02 30.05 8.52
CA LYS A 218 11.82 30.23 9.74
C LYS A 218 11.01 30.94 10.84
N ASP A 219 10.23 31.94 10.47
CA ASP A 219 9.40 32.70 11.39
C ASP A 219 8.11 31.97 11.75
N ALA A 220 7.46 31.34 10.74
CA ALA A 220 6.31 30.49 10.96
C ALA A 220 6.63 29.31 11.90
N LYS A 221 7.82 28.71 11.76
CA LYS A 221 8.28 27.61 12.62
C LYS A 221 8.34 27.99 14.08
N LYS A 222 8.73 29.24 14.41
CA LYS A 222 8.74 29.71 15.80
C LYS A 222 7.33 29.74 16.38
N LYS A 223 6.37 30.27 15.62
CA LYS A 223 4.95 30.35 16.03
C LYS A 223 4.28 28.99 16.08
N LEU A 224 4.66 28.05 15.20
CA LEU A 224 4.13 26.70 15.15
C LEU A 224 4.86 25.69 16.04
N ARG A 225 5.81 26.13 16.87
CA ARG A 225 6.68 25.25 17.67
C ARG A 225 5.89 24.23 18.49
N ASN A 226 4.79 24.64 19.10
CA ASN A 226 3.94 23.78 19.93
C ASN A 226 3.07 22.78 19.15
N LYS A 227 2.97 22.95 17.83
CA LYS A 227 2.25 22.06 16.89
C LYS A 227 3.18 21.06 16.20
N ILE A 228 4.49 21.26 16.31
CA ILE A 228 5.49 20.32 15.76
C ILE A 228 5.73 19.20 16.73
N ASN A 229 5.30 18.01 16.35
CA ASN A 229 5.52 16.77 17.10
C ASN A 229 6.81 16.09 16.64
N VAL A 230 7.44 15.34 17.53
CA VAL A 230 8.66 14.55 17.24
C VAL A 230 8.43 13.13 17.69
N ASN A 231 8.83 12.16 16.86
CA ASN A 231 8.87 10.78 17.30
C ASN A 231 9.99 10.59 18.32
N LYS A 232 9.61 10.43 19.59
CA LYS A 232 10.54 10.21 20.73
C LYS A 232 10.75 8.73 21.02
N ASP A 233 9.91 7.87 20.47
CA ASP A 233 9.94 6.43 20.71
C ASP A 233 11.20 5.79 20.09
N GLY A 234 11.60 4.62 20.63
CA GLY A 234 12.66 3.79 20.06
C GLY A 234 12.22 2.99 18.82
N PHE A 235 11.02 3.24 18.31
CA PHE A 235 10.41 2.54 17.18
C PHE A 235 9.54 3.46 16.30
N GLY A 236 9.16 2.96 15.14
CA GLY A 236 8.30 3.63 14.19
C GLY A 236 9.05 4.48 13.15
N ILE A 237 8.58 4.39 11.90
CA ILE A 237 9.04 5.20 10.76
C ILE A 237 7.85 5.79 10.01
N PRO A 238 7.99 6.95 9.33
CA PRO A 238 6.86 7.64 8.72
C PRO A 238 6.28 6.85 7.54
N GLN A 239 4.98 6.59 7.55
CA GLN A 239 4.28 5.98 6.42
C GLN A 239 3.99 7.02 5.34
N GLY A 240 4.67 6.93 4.18
CA GLY A 240 4.49 7.84 3.04
C GLY A 240 5.79 8.40 2.47
N SER A 241 6.94 8.21 3.15
CA SER A 241 8.25 8.52 2.60
C SER A 241 8.68 7.50 1.53
N PRO A 242 9.42 7.92 0.50
CA PRO A 242 9.99 6.99 -0.49
C PRO A 242 10.96 5.97 0.08
N LEU A 243 11.58 6.26 1.23
CA LEU A 243 12.58 5.41 1.87
C LEU A 243 11.94 4.33 2.77
N SER A 244 10.71 4.57 3.28
CA SER A 244 10.09 3.69 4.28
C SER A 244 9.92 2.24 3.82
N GLY A 245 9.58 2.02 2.54
CA GLY A 245 9.36 0.67 2.02
C GLY A 245 10.64 -0.20 2.02
N VAL A 246 11.78 0.38 1.65
CA VAL A 246 13.06 -0.36 1.66
C VAL A 246 13.61 -0.51 3.08
N LEU A 247 13.43 0.48 3.97
CA LEU A 247 13.77 0.36 5.38
C LEU A 247 12.99 -0.78 6.05
N ALA A 248 11.70 -0.90 5.76
CA ALA A 248 10.87 -1.99 6.25
C ALA A 248 11.34 -3.37 5.76
N ASN A 249 11.82 -3.47 4.53
CA ASN A 249 12.42 -4.70 4.02
C ASN A 249 13.76 -5.02 4.71
N VAL A 250 14.63 -4.02 4.86
CA VAL A 250 15.91 -4.17 5.57
C VAL A 250 15.69 -4.58 7.02
N TYR A 251 14.69 -4.01 7.69
CA TYR A 251 14.32 -4.40 9.05
C TYR A 251 14.01 -5.89 9.17
N MET A 252 13.38 -6.49 8.16
CA MET A 252 12.90 -7.87 8.19
C MET A 252 13.88 -8.91 7.67
N VAL A 253 15.12 -8.56 7.32
CA VAL A 253 16.04 -9.51 6.65
C VAL A 253 16.29 -10.79 7.44
N ASP A 254 16.47 -10.70 8.77
CA ASP A 254 16.72 -11.89 9.58
C ASP A 254 15.47 -12.78 9.71
N PHE A 255 14.30 -12.14 9.81
CA PHE A 255 13.01 -12.84 9.79
C PHE A 255 12.84 -13.59 8.47
N ASP A 256 13.07 -12.91 7.35
CA ASP A 256 12.93 -13.49 6.02
C ASP A 256 13.89 -14.65 5.80
N ILE A 257 15.15 -14.55 6.28
CA ILE A 257 16.12 -15.63 6.20
C ILE A 257 15.63 -16.87 6.96
N LYS A 258 15.23 -16.70 8.23
CA LYS A 258 14.77 -17.81 9.08
C LYS A 258 13.52 -18.47 8.52
N ALA A 259 12.50 -17.68 8.18
CA ALA A 259 11.24 -18.18 7.62
C ALA A 259 11.45 -18.87 6.26
N ASN A 260 12.34 -18.34 5.40
CA ASN A 260 12.67 -18.94 4.12
C ASN A 260 13.44 -20.26 4.28
N ASN A 261 14.41 -20.31 5.20
CA ASN A 261 15.17 -21.52 5.49
C ASN A 261 14.28 -22.64 6.05
N TYR A 262 13.38 -22.30 6.98
CA TYR A 262 12.39 -23.25 7.47
C TYR A 262 11.51 -23.76 6.32
N ALA A 263 10.92 -22.89 5.53
CA ALA A 263 10.09 -23.32 4.41
C ALA A 263 10.85 -24.22 3.43
N LYS A 264 12.09 -23.88 3.08
CA LYS A 264 12.93 -24.67 2.17
C LYS A 264 13.29 -26.05 2.75
N SER A 265 13.62 -26.13 4.04
CA SER A 265 13.94 -27.43 4.70
C SER A 265 12.77 -28.42 4.63
N LYS A 266 11.56 -27.89 4.50
CA LYS A 266 10.30 -28.65 4.37
C LYS A 266 9.81 -28.74 2.91
N ASN A 267 10.62 -28.39 1.91
CA ASN A 267 10.24 -28.30 0.49
C ASN A 267 9.05 -27.37 0.25
N GLY A 268 8.87 -26.35 1.08
CA GLY A 268 7.81 -25.36 1.06
C GLY A 268 8.19 -24.05 0.38
N LEU A 269 7.28 -23.07 0.48
CA LEU A 269 7.43 -21.72 -0.03
C LEU A 269 7.10 -20.71 1.05
N TYR A 270 7.98 -19.75 1.26
CA TYR A 270 7.72 -18.55 2.05
C TYR A 270 7.78 -17.32 1.16
N MET A 271 6.80 -16.41 1.29
CA MET A 271 6.79 -15.13 0.59
C MET A 271 6.23 -14.04 1.50
N ARG A 272 6.86 -12.85 1.46
CA ARG A 272 6.39 -11.65 2.17
C ARG A 272 6.28 -10.46 1.23
N TYR A 273 5.12 -9.84 1.23
CA TYR A 273 4.85 -8.61 0.50
C TYR A 273 4.52 -7.48 1.48
N SER A 274 5.53 -6.70 1.92
CA SER A 274 5.41 -5.69 2.99
C SER A 274 5.04 -6.33 4.33
N ASP A 275 3.82 -6.09 4.80
CA ASP A 275 3.21 -6.64 6.01
C ASP A 275 2.49 -7.98 5.77
N ASP A 276 2.07 -8.27 4.54
CA ASP A 276 1.39 -9.52 4.18
C ASP A 276 2.42 -10.66 3.97
N LEU A 277 2.26 -11.79 4.64
CA LEU A 277 3.07 -12.98 4.44
C LEU A 277 2.23 -14.21 4.13
N ILE A 278 2.82 -15.16 3.42
CA ILE A 278 2.29 -16.49 3.17
C ILE A 278 3.39 -17.53 3.34
N MET A 279 3.06 -18.62 4.04
CA MET A 279 3.89 -19.82 4.14
C MET A 279 3.08 -21.03 3.69
N ILE A 280 3.68 -21.83 2.81
CA ILE A 280 3.04 -23.00 2.20
C ILE A 280 3.99 -24.17 2.37
N ILE A 281 3.55 -25.23 3.09
CA ILE A 281 4.34 -26.42 3.37
C ILE A 281 3.58 -27.67 2.93
N PRO A 282 4.20 -28.58 2.16
CA PRO A 282 3.59 -29.88 1.83
C PRO A 282 3.12 -30.63 3.09
N LYS A 283 1.91 -31.17 3.08
CA LYS A 283 1.30 -31.86 4.23
C LYS A 283 2.18 -33.02 4.75
N SER A 284 2.92 -33.69 3.87
CA SER A 284 3.83 -34.78 4.23
C SER A 284 5.07 -34.36 5.02
N LYS A 285 5.33 -33.05 5.17
CA LYS A 285 6.54 -32.49 5.81
C LYS A 285 6.31 -31.90 7.18
N VAL A 286 5.05 -31.73 7.59
CA VAL A 286 4.64 -31.14 8.86
C VAL A 286 3.40 -31.87 9.38
N LEU A 287 3.23 -31.88 10.70
CA LEU A 287 2.14 -32.60 11.36
C LEU A 287 0.82 -31.84 11.30
N SER A 288 0.88 -30.49 11.43
CA SER A 288 -0.32 -29.66 11.47
C SER A 288 0.00 -28.21 11.10
N ILE A 289 -1.04 -27.40 10.95
CA ILE A 289 -0.92 -25.94 10.76
C ILE A 289 -0.31 -25.25 11.99
N ASN A 290 -0.46 -25.84 13.19
CA ASN A 290 0.13 -25.32 14.43
C ASN A 290 1.66 -25.28 14.36
N GLU A 291 2.31 -26.22 13.68
CA GLU A 291 3.75 -26.22 13.50
C GLU A 291 4.21 -24.95 12.73
N LEU A 292 3.49 -24.58 11.67
CA LEU A 292 3.79 -23.36 10.90
C LEU A 292 3.59 -22.10 11.73
N TRP A 293 2.51 -22.06 12.50
CA TRP A 293 2.21 -20.92 13.36
C TRP A 293 3.25 -20.75 14.46
N ASN A 294 3.62 -21.84 15.13
CA ASN A 294 4.61 -21.84 16.19
C ASN A 294 5.99 -21.42 15.68
N GLU A 295 6.38 -21.91 14.51
CA GLU A 295 7.66 -21.51 13.91
C GLU A 295 7.72 -20.02 13.60
N LEU A 296 6.68 -19.47 12.92
CA LEU A 296 6.64 -18.04 12.64
C LEU A 296 6.54 -17.20 13.92
N SER A 297 5.87 -17.69 14.95
CA SER A 297 5.76 -17.03 16.25
C SER A 297 7.12 -17.02 16.95
N ASN A 298 7.88 -18.11 16.91
CA ASN A 298 9.22 -18.20 17.48
C ASN A 298 10.19 -17.24 16.78
N ILE A 299 10.18 -17.19 15.46
CA ILE A 299 10.99 -16.22 14.70
C ILE A 299 10.61 -14.79 15.05
N LYS A 300 9.32 -14.51 15.22
CA LYS A 300 8.79 -13.20 15.61
C LYS A 300 9.23 -12.77 17.01
N MET A 301 9.52 -13.67 17.96
CA MET A 301 9.96 -13.30 19.32
C MET A 301 11.21 -12.42 19.31
N GLU A 302 12.08 -12.55 18.30
CA GLU A 302 13.24 -11.68 18.13
C GLU A 302 12.88 -10.24 17.71
N TYR A 303 11.62 -9.99 17.39
CA TYR A 303 11.05 -8.70 16.98
C TYR A 303 10.04 -8.22 18.00
N GLN A 304 10.52 -7.84 19.19
CA GLN A 304 9.69 -7.53 20.37
C GLN A 304 8.59 -6.51 20.09
N THR A 305 8.90 -5.49 19.28
CA THR A 305 7.95 -4.42 18.93
C THR A 305 6.90 -4.84 17.92
N LEU A 306 7.19 -5.84 17.04
CA LEU A 306 6.23 -6.29 16.03
C LEU A 306 5.11 -7.11 16.65
N LYS A 307 3.91 -6.94 16.09
CA LYS A 307 2.71 -7.69 16.48
C LYS A 307 2.15 -8.44 15.28
N MET A 308 2.28 -9.76 15.27
CA MET A 308 1.48 -10.61 14.39
C MET A 308 0.04 -10.63 14.91
N ASN A 309 -0.92 -10.41 14.02
CA ASN A 309 -2.32 -10.34 14.42
C ASN A 309 -3.01 -11.68 14.15
N ILE A 310 -3.21 -12.46 15.22
CA ILE A 310 -3.88 -13.76 15.12
C ILE A 310 -5.28 -13.63 14.50
N ASN A 311 -6.03 -12.56 14.83
CA ASN A 311 -7.36 -12.28 14.26
C ASN A 311 -7.35 -11.94 12.76
N LYS A 312 -6.17 -11.78 12.14
CA LYS A 312 -5.99 -11.61 10.69
C LYS A 312 -5.16 -12.74 10.09
N THR A 313 -4.73 -13.68 10.89
CA THR A 313 -4.04 -14.89 10.46
C THR A 313 -5.10 -15.93 10.08
N SER A 314 -4.88 -16.61 8.98
CA SER A 314 -5.76 -17.66 8.48
C SER A 314 -4.93 -18.88 8.06
N GLY A 315 -5.32 -20.04 8.57
CA GLY A 315 -4.73 -21.34 8.24
C GLY A 315 -5.64 -22.15 7.36
N TYR A 316 -5.06 -22.87 6.40
CA TYR A 316 -5.80 -23.68 5.44
C TYR A 316 -5.11 -25.01 5.17
N LEU A 317 -5.91 -26.01 4.87
CA LEU A 317 -5.49 -27.23 4.18
C LEU A 317 -5.97 -27.14 2.72
N TYR A 318 -5.05 -27.36 1.79
CA TYR A 318 -5.38 -27.61 0.38
C TYR A 318 -5.15 -29.09 0.08
N GLU A 319 -6.18 -29.75 -0.38
CA GLU A 319 -6.17 -31.18 -0.75
C GLU A 319 -7.33 -31.47 -1.71
N ASN A 320 -7.14 -32.36 -2.69
CA ASN A 320 -8.17 -32.78 -3.66
C ASN A 320 -8.84 -31.58 -4.38
N ASN A 321 -8.08 -30.58 -4.76
CA ASN A 321 -8.57 -29.33 -5.38
C ASN A 321 -9.59 -28.55 -4.52
N GLN A 322 -9.53 -28.70 -3.22
CA GLN A 322 -10.37 -28.00 -2.26
C GLN A 322 -9.51 -27.28 -1.22
N VAL A 323 -10.01 -26.18 -0.72
CA VAL A 323 -9.40 -25.42 0.38
C VAL A 323 -10.34 -25.52 1.58
N THR A 324 -9.81 -25.98 2.70
CA THR A 324 -10.53 -26.06 3.98
C THR A 324 -9.89 -25.13 4.98
N SER A 325 -10.69 -24.29 5.64
CA SER A 325 -10.20 -23.43 6.73
C SER A 325 -9.91 -24.26 7.97
N LEU A 326 -8.75 -23.99 8.60
CA LEU A 326 -8.31 -24.67 9.82
C LEU A 326 -8.35 -23.72 11.03
N HIS A 327 -9.25 -22.75 11.03
CA HIS A 327 -9.33 -21.71 12.07
C HIS A 327 -9.61 -22.27 13.48
N GLU A 328 -10.21 -23.44 13.59
CA GLU A 328 -10.49 -24.12 14.86
C GLU A 328 -9.25 -24.78 15.49
N GLN A 329 -8.18 -24.98 14.71
CA GLN A 329 -6.97 -25.64 15.19
C GLN A 329 -6.04 -24.70 15.99
N ILE A 330 -6.20 -23.38 15.84
CA ILE A 330 -5.41 -22.37 16.55
C ILE A 330 -6.37 -21.36 17.15
N ASP A 331 -6.39 -21.25 18.47
CA ASP A 331 -7.26 -20.33 19.19
C ASP A 331 -7.05 -18.86 18.74
N GLY A 332 -8.14 -18.14 18.53
CA GLY A 332 -8.15 -16.76 18.05
C GLY A 332 -7.84 -16.58 16.55
N MET A 333 -7.57 -17.65 15.78
CA MET A 333 -7.33 -17.54 14.35
C MET A 333 -8.61 -17.17 13.59
N GLN A 334 -8.46 -16.32 12.57
CA GLN A 334 -9.58 -15.87 11.76
C GLN A 334 -10.15 -17.02 10.91
N ASN A 335 -11.48 -17.20 10.94
CA ASN A 335 -12.17 -18.00 9.93
C ASN A 335 -12.10 -17.27 8.57
N GLY A 336 -11.23 -17.75 7.69
CA GLY A 336 -11.04 -17.22 6.34
C GLY A 336 -12.07 -17.70 5.32
N GLY A 337 -12.99 -18.62 5.70
CA GLY A 337 -13.81 -19.37 4.77
C GLY A 337 -12.98 -20.38 3.96
N ASN A 338 -13.61 -21.12 3.07
CA ASN A 338 -12.94 -22.16 2.27
C ASN A 338 -12.28 -21.58 1.01
N PHE A 339 -11.51 -20.51 1.18
CA PHE A 339 -10.71 -19.89 0.11
C PHE A 339 -9.55 -19.10 0.68
N ILE A 340 -8.42 -19.19 0.01
CA ILE A 340 -7.19 -18.45 0.36
C ILE A 340 -7.27 -17.04 -0.26
N SER A 341 -7.12 -16.00 0.58
CA SER A 341 -7.04 -14.61 0.14
C SER A 341 -5.60 -14.11 0.22
N TYR A 342 -4.94 -13.88 -0.93
CA TYR A 342 -3.57 -13.36 -0.95
C TYR A 342 -3.38 -12.35 -2.09
N LEU A 343 -2.71 -11.23 -1.80
CA LEU A 343 -2.33 -10.16 -2.74
C LEU A 343 -3.42 -9.72 -3.74
N GLY A 344 -4.69 -9.69 -3.29
CA GLY A 344 -5.80 -9.19 -4.10
C GLY A 344 -6.56 -10.25 -4.89
N PHE A 345 -6.19 -11.51 -4.74
CA PHE A 345 -6.86 -12.66 -5.32
C PHE A 345 -7.44 -13.58 -4.24
N SER A 346 -8.44 -14.38 -4.63
CA SER A 346 -9.01 -15.47 -3.85
C SER A 346 -8.90 -16.76 -4.64
N PHE A 347 -8.49 -17.84 -3.98
CA PHE A 347 -8.37 -19.17 -4.56
C PHE A 347 -9.14 -20.19 -3.72
N ASP A 348 -10.12 -20.86 -4.30
CA ASP A 348 -11.01 -21.82 -3.61
C ASP A 348 -10.56 -23.29 -3.78
N GLY A 349 -9.36 -23.52 -4.29
CA GLY A 349 -8.81 -24.83 -4.64
C GLY A 349 -8.98 -25.17 -6.12
N LYS A 350 -10.01 -24.65 -6.77
CA LYS A 350 -10.28 -24.89 -8.20
C LYS A 350 -10.15 -23.65 -9.05
N TYR A 351 -10.68 -22.51 -8.59
CA TYR A 351 -10.77 -21.27 -9.37
C TYR A 351 -10.07 -20.12 -8.69
N ILE A 352 -9.42 -19.28 -9.50
CA ILE A 352 -8.84 -18.01 -9.07
C ILE A 352 -9.82 -16.88 -9.42
N LYS A 353 -10.09 -16.02 -8.44
CA LYS A 353 -11.00 -14.87 -8.55
C LYS A 353 -10.31 -13.60 -8.03
N PHE A 354 -10.76 -12.43 -8.45
CA PHE A 354 -10.40 -11.21 -7.72
C PHE A 354 -11.05 -11.22 -6.34
N ARG A 355 -10.33 -10.75 -5.33
CA ARG A 355 -10.85 -10.63 -3.96
C ARG A 355 -12.11 -9.75 -3.94
N ASP A 356 -13.18 -10.20 -3.29
CA ASP A 356 -14.47 -9.50 -3.27
C ASP A 356 -14.38 -8.06 -2.78
N LYS A 357 -13.57 -7.79 -1.76
CA LYS A 357 -13.33 -6.44 -1.25
C LYS A 357 -12.75 -5.49 -2.33
N THR A 358 -11.91 -6.00 -3.22
CA THR A 358 -11.34 -5.23 -4.34
C THR A 358 -12.42 -4.92 -5.37
N LEU A 359 -13.26 -5.92 -5.67
CA LEU A 359 -14.38 -5.78 -6.61
C LEU A 359 -15.45 -4.83 -6.09
N THR A 360 -15.85 -4.98 -4.83
CA THR A 360 -16.86 -4.11 -4.19
C THR A 360 -16.42 -2.64 -4.22
N LYS A 361 -15.16 -2.37 -3.85
CA LYS A 361 -14.59 -1.01 -3.90
C LYS A 361 -14.59 -0.44 -5.32
N PHE A 362 -14.25 -1.26 -6.31
CA PHE A 362 -14.26 -0.84 -7.72
C PHE A 362 -15.68 -0.53 -8.20
N PHE A 363 -16.65 -1.45 -7.97
CA PHE A 363 -18.04 -1.25 -8.41
C PHE A 363 -18.71 -0.09 -7.69
N TYR A 364 -18.46 0.11 -6.40
CA TYR A 364 -18.97 1.26 -5.67
C TYR A 364 -18.55 2.59 -6.31
N LYS A 365 -17.26 2.75 -6.63
CA LYS A 365 -16.75 3.95 -7.32
C LYS A 365 -17.31 4.08 -8.73
N LEU A 366 -17.41 2.97 -9.44
CA LEU A 366 -17.96 2.92 -10.79
C LEU A 366 -19.43 3.37 -10.81
N TYR A 367 -20.25 2.84 -9.91
CA TYR A 367 -21.67 3.17 -9.80
C TYR A 367 -21.87 4.64 -9.46
N ARG A 368 -21.16 5.17 -8.47
CA ARG A 368 -21.22 6.62 -8.16
C ARG A 368 -20.87 7.50 -9.37
N LYS A 369 -19.92 7.07 -10.18
CA LYS A 369 -19.56 7.79 -11.41
C LYS A 369 -20.68 7.73 -12.44
N ILE A 370 -21.30 6.57 -12.63
CA ILE A 370 -22.43 6.40 -13.53
C ILE A 370 -23.61 7.28 -13.08
N ASP A 371 -23.99 7.22 -11.80
CA ASP A 371 -25.07 8.00 -11.21
C ASP A 371 -24.86 9.51 -11.43
N SER A 372 -23.63 9.99 -11.16
CA SER A 372 -23.27 11.40 -11.40
C SER A 372 -23.34 11.79 -12.88
N MET A 373 -22.98 10.88 -13.80
CA MET A 373 -23.05 11.16 -15.24
C MET A 373 -24.51 11.21 -15.74
N VAL A 374 -25.34 10.29 -15.26
CA VAL A 374 -26.78 10.26 -15.60
C VAL A 374 -27.46 11.53 -15.11
N LEU A 375 -27.22 11.96 -13.88
CA LEU A 375 -27.76 13.20 -13.31
C LEU A 375 -27.33 14.43 -14.11
N ARG A 376 -26.05 14.55 -14.45
CA ARG A 376 -25.52 15.68 -15.24
C ARG A 376 -26.15 15.75 -16.64
N GLU A 377 -26.33 14.63 -17.28
CA GLU A 377 -26.88 14.57 -18.63
C GLU A 377 -28.39 14.91 -18.58
N LYS A 378 -29.13 14.45 -17.58
CA LYS A 378 -30.52 14.83 -17.37
C LYS A 378 -30.68 16.34 -17.16
N TYR A 379 -29.83 16.93 -16.29
CA TYR A 379 -29.82 18.39 -16.06
C TYR A 379 -29.54 19.17 -17.35
N ARG A 380 -28.63 18.70 -18.20
CA ARG A 380 -28.34 19.31 -19.52
C ARG A 380 -29.52 19.22 -20.47
N ILE A 381 -30.25 18.10 -20.49
CA ILE A 381 -31.45 17.90 -21.31
C ILE A 381 -32.54 18.87 -20.88
N GLN A 382 -32.79 18.97 -19.56
CA GLN A 382 -33.78 19.90 -19.01
C GLN A 382 -33.46 21.37 -19.32
N LYS A 383 -32.20 21.78 -19.14
CA LYS A 383 -31.74 23.16 -19.41
C LYS A 383 -31.87 23.54 -20.90
N ARG A 384 -31.72 22.56 -21.82
CA ARG A 384 -31.78 22.80 -23.28
C ARG A 384 -33.20 22.71 -23.87
N LYS A 385 -34.23 22.50 -23.05
CA LYS A 385 -35.64 22.31 -23.48
C LYS A 385 -35.83 21.29 -24.62
N LYS A 386 -34.90 20.33 -24.78
CA LYS A 386 -34.98 19.29 -25.81
C LYS A 386 -35.89 18.16 -25.33
N ARG A 387 -37.03 17.97 -25.99
CA ARG A 387 -38.08 17.03 -25.57
C ARG A 387 -37.71 15.53 -25.56
N HIS A 388 -36.73 15.04 -26.31
CA HIS A 388 -36.38 13.58 -26.38
C HIS A 388 -34.92 13.32 -26.72
N THR A 389 -33.97 13.51 -25.82
CA THR A 389 -32.63 12.97 -26.00
C THR A 389 -32.42 11.80 -25.04
N LYS A 390 -32.42 10.59 -25.57
CA LYS A 390 -31.97 9.41 -24.81
C LYS A 390 -30.51 9.59 -24.40
N ILE A 391 -30.20 9.31 -23.15
CA ILE A 391 -28.82 9.32 -22.66
C ILE A 391 -28.07 8.18 -23.35
N ASP A 392 -26.98 8.52 -24.06
CA ASP A 392 -26.21 7.54 -24.82
C ASP A 392 -25.35 6.66 -23.88
N LYS A 393 -25.69 5.36 -23.82
CA LYS A 393 -24.96 4.32 -23.06
C LYS A 393 -23.51 4.21 -23.52
N HIS A 394 -23.25 4.37 -24.81
CA HIS A 394 -21.90 4.26 -25.39
C HIS A 394 -21.01 5.42 -24.95
N ARG A 395 -21.56 6.63 -24.79
CA ARG A 395 -20.84 7.79 -24.28
C ARG A 395 -20.35 7.56 -22.84
N ILE A 396 -21.16 6.90 -21.99
CA ILE A 396 -20.76 6.51 -20.65
C ILE A 396 -19.60 5.51 -20.69
N LEU A 397 -19.70 4.45 -21.51
CA LEU A 397 -18.62 3.49 -21.70
C LEU A 397 -17.33 4.13 -22.26
N LYS A 398 -17.46 5.05 -23.22
CA LYS A 398 -16.33 5.80 -23.79
C LYS A 398 -15.65 6.66 -22.71
N SER A 399 -16.44 7.37 -21.91
CA SER A 399 -15.93 8.17 -20.79
C SER A 399 -15.23 7.32 -19.70
N LEU A 400 -15.69 6.10 -19.45
CA LEU A 400 -15.03 5.17 -18.53
C LEU A 400 -13.69 4.67 -19.09
N LYS A 401 -13.57 4.52 -20.41
CA LYS A 401 -12.33 4.13 -21.11
C LYS A 401 -11.33 5.29 -21.23
N SER A 402 -11.80 6.50 -21.49
CA SER A 402 -10.96 7.69 -21.75
C SER A 402 -10.49 8.37 -20.46
N SER A 403 -11.09 8.07 -19.29
CA SER A 403 -10.69 8.71 -18.04
C SER A 403 -9.30 8.24 -17.60
N GLN A 404 -8.38 9.18 -17.39
CA GLN A 404 -7.06 8.93 -16.80
C GLN A 404 -7.12 8.51 -15.31
N GLY A 405 -8.32 8.28 -14.75
CA GLY A 405 -8.57 8.00 -13.35
C GLY A 405 -8.39 6.55 -12.90
N GLU A 406 -8.78 6.29 -11.65
CA GLU A 406 -8.68 4.97 -10.99
C GLU A 406 -9.41 3.83 -11.74
N SER A 407 -10.49 4.12 -12.49
CA SER A 407 -11.19 3.13 -13.28
C SER A 407 -10.32 2.55 -14.39
N ARG A 408 -9.51 3.37 -15.06
CA ARG A 408 -8.55 2.92 -16.07
C ARG A 408 -7.46 2.07 -15.44
N LYS A 409 -6.90 2.51 -14.32
CA LYS A 409 -5.87 1.74 -13.59
C LYS A 409 -6.38 0.34 -13.20
N PHE A 410 -7.64 0.22 -12.78
CA PHE A 410 -8.21 -1.07 -12.46
C PHE A 410 -8.46 -1.94 -13.71
N ILE A 411 -8.88 -1.35 -14.83
CA ILE A 411 -9.01 -2.09 -16.10
C ILE A 411 -7.64 -2.59 -16.59
N ASP A 412 -6.59 -1.78 -16.47
CA ASP A 412 -5.22 -2.18 -16.80
C ASP A 412 -4.73 -3.31 -15.88
N TYR A 413 -5.07 -3.24 -14.59
CA TYR A 413 -4.83 -4.32 -13.64
C TYR A 413 -5.55 -5.63 -14.05
N VAL A 414 -6.82 -5.55 -14.43
CA VAL A 414 -7.58 -6.72 -14.95
C VAL A 414 -6.96 -7.26 -16.23
N ASN A 415 -6.54 -6.40 -17.17
CA ASN A 415 -5.89 -6.84 -18.41
C ASN A 415 -4.58 -7.56 -18.13
N ARG A 416 -3.80 -7.09 -17.17
CA ARG A 416 -2.58 -7.75 -16.73
C ARG A 416 -2.87 -9.10 -16.06
N ALA A 417 -3.87 -9.15 -15.17
CA ALA A 417 -4.28 -10.40 -14.53
C ALA A 417 -4.72 -11.46 -15.56
N ARG A 418 -5.43 -11.05 -16.61
CA ARG A 418 -5.80 -11.96 -17.72
C ARG A 418 -4.61 -12.55 -18.48
N LYS A 419 -3.50 -11.80 -18.60
CA LYS A 419 -2.28 -12.32 -19.23
C LYS A 419 -1.57 -13.36 -18.36
N ILE A 420 -1.62 -13.17 -17.03
CA ILE A 420 -0.96 -14.05 -16.05
C ILE A 420 -1.82 -15.28 -15.75
N PHE A 421 -3.15 -15.14 -15.77
CA PHE A 421 -4.13 -16.19 -15.53
C PHE A 421 -5.02 -16.42 -16.77
N PRO A 422 -4.47 -16.90 -17.91
CA PRO A 422 -5.20 -16.99 -19.16
C PRO A 422 -6.35 -18.01 -19.14
N ASN A 423 -6.26 -19.05 -18.30
CA ASN A 423 -7.23 -20.14 -18.21
C ASN A 423 -8.28 -19.94 -17.12
N GLU A 424 -8.19 -18.84 -16.33
CA GLU A 424 -9.08 -18.60 -15.21
C GLU A 424 -10.36 -17.85 -15.67
N LYS A 425 -11.46 -18.61 -15.81
CA LYS A 425 -12.73 -18.11 -16.38
C LYS A 425 -13.28 -16.85 -15.70
N TYR A 426 -13.14 -16.74 -14.37
CA TYR A 426 -13.62 -15.59 -13.61
C TYR A 426 -12.80 -14.32 -13.86
N ILE A 427 -11.51 -14.46 -14.14
CA ILE A 427 -10.61 -13.34 -14.48
C ILE A 427 -10.78 -12.98 -15.96
N VAL A 428 -10.82 -13.97 -16.86
CA VAL A 428 -10.93 -13.75 -18.30
C VAL A 428 -12.26 -13.07 -18.64
N ASN A 429 -13.38 -13.53 -18.07
CA ASN A 429 -14.72 -13.01 -18.36
C ASN A 429 -15.06 -11.71 -17.61
N PHE A 430 -14.20 -11.25 -16.69
CA PHE A 430 -14.50 -10.10 -15.85
C PHE A 430 -14.81 -8.81 -16.64
N ARG A 431 -14.14 -8.57 -17.77
CA ARG A 431 -14.45 -7.42 -18.63
C ARG A 431 -15.87 -7.45 -19.22
N LYS A 432 -16.37 -8.64 -19.61
CA LYS A 432 -17.75 -8.81 -20.07
C LYS A 432 -18.72 -8.47 -18.94
N ASN A 433 -18.42 -8.93 -17.74
CA ASN A 433 -19.23 -8.65 -16.55
C ASN A 433 -19.25 -7.16 -16.17
N ILE A 434 -18.13 -6.42 -16.32
CA ILE A 434 -18.12 -4.97 -16.12
C ILE A 434 -19.11 -4.28 -17.07
N LYS A 435 -19.08 -4.59 -18.38
CA LYS A 435 -19.99 -3.99 -19.35
C LYS A 435 -21.45 -4.22 -18.98
N ARG A 436 -21.80 -5.47 -18.65
CA ARG A 436 -23.15 -5.83 -18.23
C ARG A 436 -23.60 -5.01 -17.00
N LYS A 437 -22.81 -5.00 -15.93
CA LYS A 437 -23.11 -4.24 -14.70
C LYS A 437 -23.19 -2.74 -14.91
N VAL A 438 -22.42 -2.18 -15.85
CA VAL A 438 -22.53 -0.76 -16.23
C VAL A 438 -23.89 -0.48 -16.86
N PHE A 439 -24.35 -1.34 -17.76
CA PHE A 439 -25.66 -1.17 -18.40
C PHE A 439 -26.81 -1.36 -17.42
N GLU A 440 -26.78 -2.40 -16.59
CA GLU A 440 -27.77 -2.65 -15.54
C GLU A 440 -27.89 -1.44 -14.59
N ARG A 441 -26.76 -0.88 -14.13
CA ARG A 441 -26.77 0.31 -13.26
C ARG A 441 -27.30 1.55 -13.97
N PHE A 442 -26.90 1.75 -15.23
CA PHE A 442 -27.39 2.85 -16.03
C PHE A 442 -28.91 2.81 -16.18
N GLU A 443 -29.49 1.65 -16.54
CA GLU A 443 -30.92 1.48 -16.71
C GLU A 443 -31.68 1.70 -15.40
N LYS A 444 -31.17 1.17 -14.30
CA LYS A 444 -31.75 1.39 -12.96
C LYS A 444 -31.82 2.87 -12.60
N GLU A 445 -30.73 3.61 -12.77
CA GLU A 445 -30.67 5.04 -12.44
C GLU A 445 -31.52 5.88 -13.41
N ASN A 446 -31.56 5.52 -14.68
CA ASN A 446 -32.37 6.23 -15.67
C ASN A 446 -33.88 6.05 -15.39
N LYS A 447 -34.32 4.86 -14.97
CA LYS A 447 -35.70 4.63 -14.50
C LYS A 447 -35.99 5.46 -13.25
N ARG A 448 -35.19 5.31 -12.18
CA ARG A 448 -35.35 6.03 -10.92
C ARG A 448 -35.51 7.54 -11.10
N ILE A 449 -34.73 8.11 -12.03
CA ILE A 449 -34.82 9.56 -12.27
C ILE A 449 -36.04 9.92 -13.09
N ASN A 450 -36.60 9.03 -13.91
CA ASN A 450 -37.84 9.28 -14.66
C ASN A 450 -39.08 9.11 -13.78
N ASP A 451 -39.02 8.27 -12.75
CA ASP A 451 -40.11 8.02 -11.79
C ASP A 451 -40.25 9.11 -10.72
N ILE A 452 -39.27 10.03 -10.61
CA ILE A 452 -39.30 11.20 -9.71
C ILE A 452 -39.89 12.45 -10.44
N LYS A 453 -40.91 12.25 -11.26
CA LYS A 453 -41.65 13.37 -11.89
C LYS A 453 -42.88 13.75 -11.10
#